data_0af5e55402c69573f59aaa0b4ed80b79
#
_entry.id   0af5e55402c69573f59aaa0b4ed80b79
#
_cell.length_a   1.000
_cell.length_b   1.000
_cell.length_c   1.000
_cell.angle_alpha   90.00
_cell.angle_beta   90.00
_cell.angle_gamma   90.00
#
_symmetry.space_group_name_H-M   'P 1'
#
loop_
_entity.id
_entity.type
_entity.pdbx_description
1 polymer ?
#
loop_
_entity_poly.entity_id
_entity_poly.type
_entity_poly.pdbx_seq_one_letter_code
_entity_poly.pdbx_strand_id
1 'polypeptide(L)'
;MRAKAHVESTKTGRNRLVFTEIPYMVNKGTLQEKIAQLVNDKRIEGISDMRDESNQKGIRLVIELKKGVIPQVVLNNLYKYTSLQTTFGANNLALVNGVPKCLSLREMLQHYIDHQVDVVTRRTRFDLKKAQARAHILEGYLMALDHIDEVISIIRSSQTDSEASSRLIERFGFTPEQTTAILEMKLRRLTGLERDKIQEELDGLRRAIAYYEDLLAHEEKILGVIKEEMREISKKFGDKRRTEISQVEKDLDVEDLIADEDMVVTITHTGYVKRIPVAAYRAQKRGGKGVSGVNLKDCLLYTSDAADDLIGV
;
A
#
# COMPACT_ATOMS: atom_id res chain seq x y z
N MET A 1 10.58 9.46 4.34
CA MET A 1 10.86 8.77 3.06
C MET A 1 12.22 9.21 2.55
N ARG A 2 13.05 8.28 2.07
CA ARG A 2 14.36 8.57 1.44
C ARG A 2 14.33 8.18 -0.03
N ALA A 3 15.09 8.88 -0.85
CA ALA A 3 15.36 8.50 -2.24
C ALA A 3 16.16 7.20 -2.29
N LYS A 4 15.95 6.41 -3.34
CA LYS A 4 16.74 5.20 -3.59
C LYS A 4 18.01 5.58 -4.33
N ALA A 5 19.14 5.38 -3.67
CA ALA A 5 20.46 5.74 -4.18
C ALA A 5 21.41 4.51 -4.17
N HIS A 6 22.33 4.50 -5.13
CA HIS A 6 23.44 3.58 -5.14
C HIS A 6 24.72 4.26 -5.65
N VAL A 7 25.86 3.70 -5.32
CA VAL A 7 27.17 4.20 -5.74
C VAL A 7 27.64 3.42 -6.97
N GLU A 8 27.99 4.13 -8.03
CA GLU A 8 28.65 3.58 -9.20
C GLU A 8 30.11 4.09 -9.26
N SER A 9 31.04 3.19 -9.47
CA SER A 9 32.45 3.57 -9.71
C SER A 9 32.72 3.65 -11.22
N THR A 10 33.34 4.74 -11.66
CA THR A 10 33.75 4.91 -13.06
C THR A 10 35.11 4.25 -13.33
N LYS A 11 35.39 3.93 -14.59
CA LYS A 11 36.69 3.40 -15.04
C LYS A 11 37.84 4.34 -14.67
N THR A 12 37.57 5.62 -14.42
CA THR A 12 38.57 6.63 -14.04
C THR A 12 38.83 6.72 -12.54
N GLY A 13 38.22 5.82 -11.73
CA GLY A 13 38.36 5.80 -10.27
C GLY A 13 37.58 6.92 -9.56
N ARG A 14 36.63 7.55 -10.21
CA ARG A 14 35.68 8.49 -9.59
C ARG A 14 34.39 7.76 -9.24
N ASN A 15 33.78 8.13 -8.13
CA ASN A 15 32.50 7.61 -7.72
C ASN A 15 31.36 8.54 -8.20
N ARG A 16 30.20 7.93 -8.44
CA ARG A 16 28.94 8.62 -8.78
C ARG A 16 27.87 8.16 -7.81
N LEU A 17 27.03 9.08 -7.37
CA LEU A 17 25.77 8.77 -6.69
C LEU A 17 24.66 8.77 -7.74
N VAL A 18 23.96 7.66 -7.86
CA VAL A 18 22.85 7.50 -8.81
C VAL A 18 21.56 7.33 -8.05
N PHE A 19 20.62 8.22 -8.31
CA PHE A 19 19.27 8.16 -7.72
C PHE A 19 18.31 7.63 -8.78
N THR A 20 17.68 6.49 -8.46
CA THR A 20 16.71 5.82 -9.34
C THR A 20 15.26 6.13 -8.95
N GLU A 21 15.04 6.53 -7.70
CA GLU A 21 13.74 6.93 -7.20
C GLU A 21 13.90 8.13 -6.25
N ILE A 22 13.00 9.10 -6.37
CA ILE A 22 12.93 10.26 -5.47
C ILE A 22 11.69 10.15 -4.60
N PRO A 23 11.62 10.83 -3.43
CA PRO A 23 10.46 10.77 -2.55
C PRO A 23 9.19 11.26 -3.25
N TYR A 24 8.05 10.71 -2.85
CA TYR A 24 6.74 11.10 -3.35
C TYR A 24 6.50 12.61 -3.20
N MET A 25 5.88 13.23 -4.20
CA MET A 25 5.61 14.67 -4.33
C MET A 25 6.85 15.59 -4.41
N VAL A 26 8.06 15.06 -4.55
CA VAL A 26 9.25 15.89 -4.78
C VAL A 26 9.39 16.15 -6.27
N ASN A 27 9.47 17.44 -6.62
CA ASN A 27 9.77 17.85 -8.00
C ASN A 27 11.26 17.70 -8.27
N LYS A 28 11.61 16.96 -9.33
CA LYS A 28 12.99 16.67 -9.71
C LYS A 28 13.76 17.94 -10.11
N GLY A 29 13.14 18.87 -10.86
CA GLY A 29 13.78 20.12 -11.29
C GLY A 29 14.15 20.98 -10.09
N THR A 30 13.19 21.25 -9.20
CA THR A 30 13.43 22.04 -7.97
C THR A 30 14.46 21.38 -7.05
N LEU A 31 14.48 20.03 -7.00
CA LEU A 31 15.50 19.30 -6.26
C LEU A 31 16.91 19.54 -6.83
N GLN A 32 17.06 19.49 -8.15
CA GLN A 32 18.32 19.73 -8.83
C GLN A 32 18.82 21.17 -8.60
N GLU A 33 17.93 22.17 -8.76
CA GLU A 33 18.25 23.57 -8.47
C GLU A 33 18.72 23.76 -7.03
N LYS A 34 18.05 23.11 -6.07
CA LYS A 34 18.43 23.18 -4.66
C LYS A 34 19.80 22.56 -4.39
N ILE A 35 20.10 21.41 -5.01
CA ILE A 35 21.43 20.79 -4.91
C ILE A 35 22.50 21.72 -5.48
N ALA A 36 22.28 22.28 -6.67
CA ALA A 36 23.22 23.20 -7.33
C ALA A 36 23.47 24.44 -6.44
N GLN A 37 22.41 25.01 -5.84
CA GLN A 37 22.55 26.12 -4.91
C GLN A 37 23.41 25.76 -3.70
N LEU A 38 23.17 24.60 -3.05
CA LEU A 38 23.94 24.16 -1.89
C LEU A 38 25.42 23.91 -2.21
N VAL A 39 25.73 23.47 -3.44
CA VAL A 39 27.10 23.32 -3.92
C VAL A 39 27.76 24.68 -4.13
N ASN A 40 27.07 25.64 -4.74
CA ASN A 40 27.56 27.00 -4.97
C ASN A 40 27.78 27.74 -3.63
N ASP A 41 26.89 27.55 -2.65
CA ASP A 41 26.99 28.10 -1.30
C ASP A 41 28.06 27.39 -0.43
N LYS A 42 28.74 26.38 -0.99
CA LYS A 42 29.75 25.54 -0.30
C LYS A 42 29.21 24.83 0.96
N ARG A 43 27.92 24.59 1.03
CA ARG A 43 27.32 23.81 2.09
C ARG A 43 27.45 22.32 1.90
N ILE A 44 27.52 21.88 0.64
CA ILE A 44 27.82 20.49 0.26
C ILE A 44 29.06 20.53 -0.63
N GLU A 45 30.13 19.95 -0.11
CA GLU A 45 31.38 19.82 -0.85
C GLU A 45 31.50 18.43 -1.47
N GLY A 46 32.45 18.26 -2.38
CA GLY A 46 32.74 16.97 -2.98
C GLY A 46 31.95 16.63 -4.25
N ILE A 47 30.99 17.41 -4.66
CA ILE A 47 30.27 17.25 -5.92
C ILE A 47 31.05 17.96 -7.03
N SER A 48 31.24 17.30 -8.18
CA SER A 48 31.89 17.87 -9.35
C SER A 48 30.92 18.22 -10.46
N ASP A 49 29.88 17.42 -10.70
CA ASP A 49 28.88 17.62 -11.74
C ASP A 49 27.58 16.92 -11.38
N MET A 50 26.47 17.36 -11.98
CA MET A 50 25.15 16.76 -11.81
C MET A 50 24.46 16.66 -13.16
N ARG A 51 23.97 15.48 -13.52
CA ARG A 51 23.28 15.22 -14.78
C ARG A 51 21.97 14.48 -14.57
N ASP A 52 20.98 14.83 -15.36
CA ASP A 52 19.72 14.13 -15.44
C ASP A 52 19.73 13.18 -16.66
N GLU A 53 19.87 11.90 -16.40
CA GLU A 53 19.85 10.84 -17.40
C GLU A 53 18.50 10.10 -17.42
N SER A 54 17.44 10.70 -16.85
CA SER A 54 16.11 10.11 -16.80
C SER A 54 15.51 9.93 -18.19
N ASN A 55 14.77 8.84 -18.39
CA ASN A 55 14.11 8.52 -19.65
C ASN A 55 12.71 7.90 -19.38
N GLN A 56 12.04 7.38 -20.41
CA GLN A 56 10.74 6.73 -20.30
C GLN A 56 10.74 5.51 -19.35
N LYS A 57 11.89 4.88 -19.09
CA LYS A 57 12.02 3.72 -18.20
C LYS A 57 12.07 4.11 -16.72
N GLY A 58 12.39 5.36 -16.41
CA GLY A 58 12.45 5.81 -15.01
C GLY A 58 13.38 7.00 -14.78
N ILE A 59 13.48 7.35 -13.50
CA ILE A 59 14.36 8.40 -13.01
C ILE A 59 15.79 7.87 -12.94
N ARG A 60 16.74 8.68 -13.43
CA ARG A 60 18.18 8.47 -13.25
C ARG A 60 18.86 9.82 -13.10
N LEU A 61 18.96 10.27 -11.86
CA LEU A 61 19.71 11.48 -11.50
C LEU A 61 21.12 11.05 -11.06
N VAL A 62 22.13 11.53 -11.76
CA VAL A 62 23.53 11.19 -11.54
C VAL A 62 24.28 12.39 -10.97
N ILE A 63 24.95 12.21 -9.84
CA ILE A 63 25.79 13.20 -9.19
C ILE A 63 27.24 12.67 -9.21
N GLU A 64 28.12 13.34 -9.94
CA GLU A 64 29.53 12.97 -10.01
C GLU A 64 30.29 13.55 -8.81
N LEU A 65 31.11 12.73 -8.19
CA LEU A 65 31.92 13.13 -7.05
C LEU A 65 33.34 13.49 -7.47
N LYS A 66 33.98 14.40 -6.73
CA LYS A 66 35.42 14.70 -6.85
C LYS A 66 36.22 13.48 -6.44
N LYS A 67 37.45 13.37 -6.95
CA LYS A 67 38.36 12.28 -6.60
C LYS A 67 38.71 12.32 -5.11
N GLY A 68 38.67 11.17 -4.43
CA GLY A 68 38.98 11.03 -3.01
C GLY A 68 37.88 11.37 -2.02
N VAL A 69 36.68 11.71 -2.52
CA VAL A 69 35.53 11.99 -1.66
C VAL A 69 34.81 10.69 -1.30
N ILE A 70 34.43 10.56 -0.03
CA ILE A 70 33.67 9.45 0.50
C ILE A 70 32.19 9.60 0.09
N PRO A 71 31.64 8.70 -0.75
CA PRO A 71 30.27 8.84 -1.26
C PRO A 71 29.19 8.92 -0.18
N GLN A 72 29.37 8.16 0.91
CA GLN A 72 28.41 8.08 2.00
C GLN A 72 28.23 9.43 2.71
N VAL A 73 29.33 10.16 2.95
CA VAL A 73 29.27 11.49 3.59
C VAL A 73 28.50 12.49 2.72
N VAL A 74 28.74 12.49 1.41
CA VAL A 74 28.00 13.36 0.49
C VAL A 74 26.52 12.97 0.44
N LEU A 75 26.22 11.67 0.41
CA LEU A 75 24.85 11.15 0.42
C LEU A 75 24.11 11.57 1.70
N ASN A 76 24.74 11.46 2.86
CA ASN A 76 24.18 11.88 4.14
C ASN A 76 23.92 13.39 4.18
N ASN A 77 24.85 14.19 3.66
CA ASN A 77 24.65 15.64 3.53
C ASN A 77 23.49 15.97 2.57
N LEU A 78 23.36 15.25 1.46
CA LEU A 78 22.24 15.42 0.54
C LEU A 78 20.90 15.06 1.21
N TYR A 79 20.82 14.00 2.00
CA TYR A 79 19.62 13.66 2.77
C TYR A 79 19.28 14.71 3.82
N LYS A 80 20.29 15.31 4.47
CA LYS A 80 20.08 16.32 5.51
C LYS A 80 19.60 17.67 4.96
N TYR A 81 20.16 18.11 3.83
CA TYR A 81 19.95 19.49 3.34
C TYR A 81 18.99 19.58 2.14
N THR A 82 18.50 18.47 1.61
CA THR A 82 17.62 18.45 0.44
C THR A 82 16.39 17.60 0.68
N SER A 83 15.41 17.71 -0.24
CA SER A 83 14.20 16.87 -0.24
C SER A 83 14.43 15.43 -0.72
N LEU A 84 15.70 14.97 -0.89
CA LEU A 84 16.01 13.55 -1.07
C LEU A 84 15.62 12.71 0.16
N GLN A 85 15.52 13.32 1.32
CA GLN A 85 14.83 12.79 2.48
C GLN A 85 13.75 13.77 2.90
N THR A 86 12.52 13.28 3.06
CA THR A 86 11.38 14.09 3.49
C THR A 86 10.43 13.27 4.35
N THR A 87 9.62 13.95 5.14
CA THR A 87 8.52 13.33 5.89
C THR A 87 7.25 13.34 5.05
N PHE A 88 6.39 12.37 5.25
CA PHE A 88 5.05 12.32 4.67
C PHE A 88 4.04 12.15 5.80
N GLY A 89 3.26 13.19 6.05
CA GLY A 89 2.16 13.14 7.01
C GLY A 89 0.93 12.53 6.33
N ALA A 90 0.58 11.30 6.70
CA ALA A 90 -0.65 10.68 6.20
C ALA A 90 -1.87 11.32 6.90
N ASN A 91 -2.70 12.03 6.13
CA ASN A 91 -3.97 12.57 6.58
C ASN A 91 -5.12 11.78 5.93
N ASN A 92 -5.62 10.78 6.65
CA ASN A 92 -6.66 9.88 6.14
C ASN A 92 -8.03 10.46 6.49
N LEU A 93 -8.52 11.37 5.68
CA LEU A 93 -9.88 11.90 5.80
C LEU A 93 -10.86 10.96 5.10
N ALA A 94 -11.88 10.50 5.82
CA ALA A 94 -12.93 9.65 5.28
C ALA A 94 -14.32 10.06 5.82
N LEU A 95 -15.36 9.68 5.09
CA LEU A 95 -16.74 9.83 5.56
C LEU A 95 -17.17 8.58 6.32
N VAL A 96 -17.50 8.75 7.59
CA VAL A 96 -18.07 7.67 8.42
C VAL A 96 -19.51 8.06 8.76
N ASN A 97 -20.47 7.29 8.25
CA ASN A 97 -21.92 7.59 8.39
C ASN A 97 -22.28 9.02 7.95
N GLY A 98 -21.70 9.49 6.85
CA GLY A 98 -21.94 10.84 6.32
C GLY A 98 -21.17 11.96 7.03
N VAL A 99 -20.41 11.68 8.08
CA VAL A 99 -19.62 12.66 8.83
C VAL A 99 -18.14 12.55 8.46
N PRO A 100 -17.46 13.64 8.04
CA PRO A 100 -16.03 13.62 7.76
C PRO A 100 -15.23 13.46 9.05
N LYS A 101 -14.33 12.48 9.06
CA LYS A 101 -13.42 12.20 10.19
C LYS A 101 -12.00 11.92 9.68
N CYS A 102 -11.02 12.42 10.40
CA CYS A 102 -9.64 12.03 10.22
C CYS A 102 -9.40 10.75 11.01
N LEU A 103 -8.99 9.69 10.32
CA LEU A 103 -8.91 8.34 10.87
C LEU A 103 -7.46 7.86 10.90
N SER A 104 -7.11 7.10 11.92
CA SER A 104 -5.91 6.26 11.90
C SER A 104 -6.08 5.10 10.90
N LEU A 105 -4.99 4.48 10.49
CA LEU A 105 -5.04 3.31 9.60
C LEU A 105 -5.89 2.18 10.19
N ARG A 106 -5.79 1.95 11.49
CA ARG A 106 -6.58 0.92 12.19
C ARG A 106 -8.08 1.21 12.09
N GLU A 107 -8.49 2.44 12.36
CA GLU A 107 -9.89 2.84 12.28
C GLU A 107 -10.43 2.75 10.85
N MET A 108 -9.63 3.14 9.85
CA MET A 108 -10.03 2.96 8.44
C MET A 108 -10.30 1.50 8.10
N LEU A 109 -9.42 0.59 8.51
CA LEU A 109 -9.59 -0.84 8.28
C LEU A 109 -10.81 -1.38 9.02
N GLN A 110 -11.04 -0.95 10.27
CA GLN A 110 -12.21 -1.36 11.05
C GLN A 110 -13.51 -0.90 10.39
N HIS A 111 -13.64 0.38 10.04
CA HIS A 111 -14.83 0.90 9.37
C HIS A 111 -15.08 0.24 8.01
N TYR A 112 -14.00 -0.12 7.29
CA TYR A 112 -14.14 -0.87 6.05
C TYR A 112 -14.72 -2.27 6.29
N ILE A 113 -14.23 -2.99 7.31
CA ILE A 113 -14.75 -4.31 7.68
C ILE A 113 -16.22 -4.21 8.10
N ASP A 114 -16.56 -3.25 8.96
CA ASP A 114 -17.93 -3.02 9.42
C ASP A 114 -18.87 -2.75 8.24
N HIS A 115 -18.42 -1.94 7.27
CA HIS A 115 -19.16 -1.68 6.03
C HIS A 115 -19.34 -2.95 5.19
N GLN A 116 -18.32 -3.78 5.05
CA GLN A 116 -18.41 -5.05 4.31
C GLN A 116 -19.38 -6.02 4.98
N VAL A 117 -19.38 -6.11 6.31
CA VAL A 117 -20.35 -6.93 7.08
C VAL A 117 -21.78 -6.47 6.79
N ASP A 118 -22.05 -5.16 6.83
CA ASP A 118 -23.37 -4.62 6.50
C ASP A 118 -23.78 -4.93 5.05
N VAL A 119 -22.88 -4.72 4.09
CA VAL A 119 -23.16 -4.98 2.67
C VAL A 119 -23.43 -6.46 2.42
N VAL A 120 -22.61 -7.37 2.94
CA VAL A 120 -22.80 -8.84 2.78
C VAL A 120 -24.10 -9.27 3.44
N THR A 121 -24.40 -8.75 4.64
CA THR A 121 -25.66 -9.05 5.35
C THR A 121 -26.88 -8.60 4.55
N ARG A 122 -26.87 -7.39 4.01
CA ARG A 122 -27.98 -6.87 3.17
C ARG A 122 -28.12 -7.67 1.87
N ARG A 123 -27.01 -7.99 1.21
CA ARG A 123 -26.99 -8.82 0.01
C ARG A 123 -27.60 -10.19 0.30
N THR A 124 -27.14 -10.86 1.35
CA THR A 124 -27.65 -12.18 1.74
C THR A 124 -29.14 -12.16 2.08
N ARG A 125 -29.62 -11.14 2.80
CA ARG A 125 -31.08 -10.97 3.08
C ARG A 125 -31.88 -10.79 1.81
N PHE A 126 -31.37 -10.04 0.85
CA PHE A 126 -32.05 -9.84 -0.43
C PHE A 126 -32.10 -11.16 -1.23
N ASP A 127 -30.99 -11.88 -1.31
CA ASP A 127 -30.91 -13.16 -2.03
C ASP A 127 -31.78 -14.23 -1.35
N LEU A 128 -31.82 -14.26 -0.02
CA LEU A 128 -32.71 -15.13 0.75
C LEU A 128 -34.18 -14.85 0.41
N LYS A 129 -34.60 -13.59 0.48
CA LYS A 129 -36.00 -13.20 0.15
C LYS A 129 -36.36 -13.58 -1.29
N LYS A 130 -35.45 -13.36 -2.23
CA LYS A 130 -35.66 -13.73 -3.64
C LYS A 130 -35.76 -15.25 -3.82
N ALA A 131 -34.89 -16.01 -3.15
CA ALA A 131 -34.91 -17.46 -3.21
C ALA A 131 -36.17 -18.04 -2.57
N GLN A 132 -36.61 -17.51 -1.42
CA GLN A 132 -37.87 -17.91 -0.75
C GLN A 132 -39.09 -17.62 -1.62
N ALA A 133 -39.18 -16.42 -2.21
CA ALA A 133 -40.29 -16.09 -3.10
C ALA A 133 -40.34 -17.01 -4.33
N ARG A 134 -39.20 -17.36 -4.90
CA ARG A 134 -39.13 -18.28 -6.04
C ARG A 134 -39.49 -19.70 -5.63
N ALA A 135 -38.98 -20.20 -4.50
CA ALA A 135 -39.30 -21.53 -3.97
C ALA A 135 -40.79 -21.66 -3.69
N HIS A 136 -41.41 -20.63 -3.12
CA HIS A 136 -42.85 -20.59 -2.85
C HIS A 136 -43.70 -20.77 -4.12
N ILE A 137 -43.32 -20.12 -5.23
CA ILE A 137 -44.00 -20.28 -6.52
C ILE A 137 -43.80 -21.70 -7.07
N LEU A 138 -42.57 -22.26 -6.98
CA LEU A 138 -42.31 -23.62 -7.46
C LEU A 138 -43.02 -24.68 -6.64
N GLU A 139 -43.19 -24.51 -5.35
CA GLU A 139 -44.00 -25.37 -4.49
C GLU A 139 -45.49 -25.36 -4.96
N GLY A 140 -46.00 -24.18 -5.27
CA GLY A 140 -47.32 -24.05 -5.87
C GLY A 140 -47.44 -24.79 -7.22
N TYR A 141 -46.43 -24.70 -8.06
CA TYR A 141 -46.41 -25.43 -9.35
C TYR A 141 -46.39 -26.94 -9.16
N LEU A 142 -45.59 -27.48 -8.26
CA LEU A 142 -45.56 -28.93 -7.99
C LEU A 142 -46.89 -29.42 -7.44
N MET A 143 -47.50 -28.72 -6.50
CA MET A 143 -48.82 -29.05 -5.96
C MET A 143 -49.90 -29.02 -7.06
N ALA A 144 -49.85 -28.00 -7.95
CA ALA A 144 -50.75 -27.91 -9.08
C ALA A 144 -50.56 -29.03 -10.10
N LEU A 145 -49.31 -29.48 -10.35
CA LEU A 145 -49.00 -30.58 -11.22
C LEU A 145 -49.44 -31.94 -10.65
N ASP A 146 -49.38 -32.11 -9.33
CA ASP A 146 -49.84 -33.31 -8.66
C ASP A 146 -51.37 -33.49 -8.77
N HIS A 147 -52.11 -32.39 -8.92
CA HIS A 147 -53.57 -32.35 -9.02
C HIS A 147 -54.05 -31.72 -10.33
N ILE A 148 -53.28 -31.91 -11.41
CA ILE A 148 -53.43 -31.17 -12.66
C ILE A 148 -54.84 -31.26 -13.27
N ASP A 149 -55.49 -32.44 -13.24
CA ASP A 149 -56.81 -32.66 -13.83
C ASP A 149 -57.88 -31.85 -13.08
N GLU A 150 -57.78 -31.77 -11.74
CA GLU A 150 -58.68 -30.99 -10.91
C GLU A 150 -58.47 -29.49 -11.11
N VAL A 151 -57.22 -29.04 -11.18
CA VAL A 151 -56.85 -27.66 -11.49
C VAL A 151 -57.38 -27.22 -12.85
N ILE A 152 -57.19 -28.02 -13.89
CA ILE A 152 -57.71 -27.73 -15.22
C ILE A 152 -59.27 -27.69 -15.20
N SER A 153 -59.94 -28.60 -14.49
CA SER A 153 -61.38 -28.63 -14.35
C SER A 153 -61.91 -27.35 -13.71
N ILE A 154 -61.28 -26.85 -12.62
CA ILE A 154 -61.66 -25.59 -11.97
C ILE A 154 -61.47 -24.41 -12.92
N ILE A 155 -60.33 -24.29 -13.59
CA ILE A 155 -60.05 -23.21 -14.51
C ILE A 155 -61.09 -23.18 -15.66
N ARG A 156 -61.41 -24.32 -16.26
CA ARG A 156 -62.37 -24.46 -17.37
C ARG A 156 -63.80 -24.14 -16.95
N SER A 157 -64.18 -24.44 -15.72
CA SER A 157 -65.53 -24.19 -15.19
C SER A 157 -65.74 -22.77 -14.66
N SER A 158 -64.68 -21.96 -14.52
CA SER A 158 -64.75 -20.57 -14.07
C SER A 158 -64.92 -19.63 -15.25
N GLN A 159 -65.68 -18.53 -15.05
CA GLN A 159 -65.94 -17.55 -16.11
C GLN A 159 -64.91 -16.42 -16.14
N THR A 160 -64.22 -16.19 -15.04
CA THR A 160 -63.21 -15.15 -14.91
C THR A 160 -61.96 -15.67 -14.17
N ASP A 161 -60.81 -15.04 -14.42
CA ASP A 161 -59.54 -15.37 -13.72
C ASP A 161 -59.64 -15.16 -12.20
N SER A 162 -60.42 -14.16 -11.75
CA SER A 162 -60.68 -13.91 -10.33
C SER A 162 -61.47 -15.02 -9.67
N GLU A 163 -62.47 -15.57 -10.39
CA GLU A 163 -63.26 -16.72 -9.91
C GLU A 163 -62.37 -17.98 -9.84
N ALA A 164 -61.59 -18.24 -10.90
CA ALA A 164 -60.67 -19.35 -10.91
C ALA A 164 -59.66 -19.25 -9.75
N SER A 165 -59.06 -18.09 -9.53
CA SER A 165 -58.16 -17.85 -8.45
C SER A 165 -58.79 -18.12 -7.08
N SER A 166 -59.99 -17.57 -6.81
CA SER A 166 -60.68 -17.79 -5.54
C SER A 166 -60.99 -19.27 -5.27
N ARG A 167 -61.44 -20.00 -6.27
CA ARG A 167 -61.75 -21.44 -6.15
C ARG A 167 -60.49 -22.29 -5.97
N LEU A 168 -59.33 -21.92 -6.59
CA LEU A 168 -58.06 -22.60 -6.42
C LEU A 168 -57.52 -22.33 -4.98
N ILE A 169 -57.66 -21.11 -4.44
CA ILE A 169 -57.27 -20.78 -3.09
C ILE A 169 -58.13 -21.57 -2.08
N GLU A 170 -59.43 -21.62 -2.27
CA GLU A 170 -60.36 -22.31 -1.37
C GLU A 170 -60.10 -23.83 -1.36
N ARG A 171 -59.82 -24.42 -2.54
CA ARG A 171 -59.67 -25.86 -2.70
C ARG A 171 -58.33 -26.39 -2.25
N PHE A 172 -57.21 -25.70 -2.60
CA PHE A 172 -55.82 -26.19 -2.42
C PHE A 172 -55.03 -25.40 -1.37
N GLY A 173 -55.58 -24.26 -0.89
CA GLY A 173 -54.86 -23.39 0.04
C GLY A 173 -53.71 -22.62 -0.60
N PHE A 174 -53.71 -22.41 -1.94
CA PHE A 174 -52.72 -21.60 -2.61
C PHE A 174 -52.72 -20.15 -2.16
N THR A 175 -51.59 -19.50 -2.24
CA THR A 175 -51.53 -18.06 -2.04
C THR A 175 -51.92 -17.31 -3.35
N PRO A 176 -52.31 -16.02 -3.27
CA PRO A 176 -52.63 -15.21 -4.45
C PRO A 176 -51.46 -15.19 -5.48
N GLU A 177 -50.23 -15.15 -4.99
CA GLU A 177 -49.03 -15.19 -5.83
C GLU A 177 -48.86 -16.53 -6.57
N GLN A 178 -49.15 -17.64 -5.87
CA GLN A 178 -49.10 -18.97 -6.48
C GLN A 178 -50.21 -19.15 -7.51
N THR A 179 -51.43 -18.72 -7.19
CA THR A 179 -52.56 -18.82 -8.15
C THR A 179 -52.32 -17.99 -9.39
N THR A 180 -51.83 -16.77 -9.26
CA THR A 180 -51.45 -15.95 -10.43
C THR A 180 -50.41 -16.66 -11.30
N ALA A 181 -49.37 -17.18 -10.68
CA ALA A 181 -48.33 -17.92 -11.40
C ALA A 181 -48.85 -19.19 -12.08
N ILE A 182 -49.82 -19.91 -11.43
CA ILE A 182 -50.44 -21.12 -11.98
C ILE A 182 -51.32 -20.75 -13.18
N LEU A 183 -52.13 -19.70 -13.13
CA LEU A 183 -52.97 -19.25 -14.23
C LEU A 183 -52.15 -18.75 -15.43
N GLU A 184 -50.98 -18.16 -15.19
CA GLU A 184 -50.05 -17.72 -16.23
C GLU A 184 -49.17 -18.87 -16.77
N MET A 185 -49.27 -20.12 -16.23
CA MET A 185 -48.41 -21.20 -16.56
C MET A 185 -48.66 -21.67 -18.02
N LYS A 186 -47.57 -21.77 -18.79
CA LYS A 186 -47.65 -22.26 -20.17
C LYS A 186 -47.89 -23.78 -20.19
N LEU A 187 -48.78 -24.24 -21.07
CA LEU A 187 -49.10 -25.67 -21.25
C LEU A 187 -47.86 -26.57 -21.43
N ARG A 188 -46.79 -26.06 -22.00
CA ARG A 188 -45.51 -26.77 -22.15
C ARG A 188 -44.95 -27.27 -20.80
N ARG A 189 -45.23 -26.59 -19.71
CA ARG A 189 -44.72 -26.93 -18.36
C ARG A 189 -45.45 -28.12 -17.72
N LEU A 190 -46.53 -28.61 -18.32
CA LEU A 190 -47.28 -29.74 -17.84
C LEU A 190 -46.66 -31.10 -18.18
N THR A 191 -45.54 -31.13 -18.90
CA THR A 191 -44.84 -32.38 -19.25
C THR A 191 -44.04 -32.94 -18.09
N GLY A 192 -43.88 -34.26 -17.98
CA GLY A 192 -43.14 -34.92 -16.92
C GLY A 192 -41.68 -34.44 -16.81
N LEU A 193 -41.01 -34.20 -17.95
CA LEU A 193 -39.64 -33.68 -17.99
C LEU A 193 -39.49 -32.28 -17.37
N GLU A 194 -40.51 -31.44 -17.49
CA GLU A 194 -40.52 -30.09 -16.85
C GLU A 194 -40.80 -30.19 -15.36
N ARG A 195 -41.58 -31.16 -14.90
CA ARG A 195 -41.80 -31.46 -13.48
C ARG A 195 -40.47 -31.78 -12.79
N ASP A 196 -39.63 -32.65 -13.35
CA ASP A 196 -38.34 -33.02 -12.80
C ASP A 196 -37.42 -31.81 -12.68
N LYS A 197 -37.40 -30.93 -13.69
CA LYS A 197 -36.63 -29.67 -13.66
C LYS A 197 -37.11 -28.71 -12.57
N ILE A 198 -38.43 -28.59 -12.37
CA ILE A 198 -39.01 -27.76 -11.30
C ILE A 198 -38.58 -28.32 -9.93
N GLN A 199 -38.58 -29.63 -9.75
CA GLN A 199 -38.14 -30.28 -8.52
C GLN A 199 -36.64 -30.05 -8.27
N GLU A 200 -35.79 -30.21 -9.29
CA GLU A 200 -34.36 -29.93 -9.20
C GLU A 200 -34.08 -28.45 -8.84
N GLU A 201 -34.83 -27.51 -9.49
CA GLU A 201 -34.72 -26.07 -9.17
C GLU A 201 -35.12 -25.80 -7.73
N LEU A 202 -36.22 -26.41 -7.24
CA LEU A 202 -36.70 -26.25 -5.87
C LEU A 202 -35.70 -26.79 -4.85
N ASP A 203 -35.12 -27.96 -5.10
CA ASP A 203 -34.11 -28.57 -4.22
C ASP A 203 -32.80 -27.73 -4.21
N GLY A 204 -32.45 -27.13 -5.33
CA GLY A 204 -31.36 -26.15 -5.41
C GLY A 204 -31.63 -24.89 -4.57
N LEU A 205 -32.86 -24.35 -4.66
CA LEU A 205 -33.25 -23.19 -3.87
C LEU A 205 -33.35 -23.48 -2.37
N ARG A 206 -33.85 -24.66 -1.98
CA ARG A 206 -33.91 -25.07 -0.57
C ARG A 206 -32.51 -25.15 0.04
N ARG A 207 -31.53 -25.68 -0.69
CA ARG A 207 -30.12 -25.68 -0.27
C ARG A 207 -29.56 -24.27 -0.13
N ALA A 208 -29.88 -23.39 -1.10
CA ALA A 208 -29.45 -22.00 -1.06
C ALA A 208 -30.09 -21.23 0.11
N ILE A 209 -31.38 -21.43 0.38
CA ILE A 209 -32.10 -20.84 1.51
C ILE A 209 -31.45 -21.26 2.83
N ALA A 210 -31.22 -22.56 3.03
CA ALA A 210 -30.57 -23.07 4.22
C ALA A 210 -29.16 -22.47 4.42
N TYR A 211 -28.41 -22.31 3.32
CA TYR A 211 -27.10 -21.65 3.35
C TYR A 211 -27.20 -20.18 3.75
N TYR A 212 -28.14 -19.41 3.19
CA TYR A 212 -28.32 -18.00 3.52
C TYR A 212 -28.79 -17.78 4.94
N GLU A 213 -29.69 -18.63 5.45
CA GLU A 213 -30.17 -18.59 6.84
C GLU A 213 -29.02 -18.89 7.81
N ASP A 214 -28.24 -19.92 7.54
CA ASP A 214 -27.06 -20.27 8.32
C ASP A 214 -25.97 -19.17 8.28
N LEU A 215 -25.77 -18.53 7.13
CA LEU A 215 -24.85 -17.40 6.98
C LEU A 215 -25.30 -16.19 7.83
N LEU A 216 -26.59 -15.88 7.82
CA LEU A 216 -27.15 -14.77 8.60
C LEU A 216 -27.19 -15.04 10.11
N ALA A 217 -27.23 -16.29 10.52
CA ALA A 217 -27.22 -16.71 11.93
C ALA A 217 -25.83 -16.62 12.58
N HIS A 218 -24.74 -16.64 11.77
CA HIS A 218 -23.37 -16.74 12.27
C HIS A 218 -22.48 -15.65 11.66
N GLU A 219 -22.12 -14.65 12.45
CA GLU A 219 -21.23 -13.54 12.01
C GLU A 219 -19.88 -14.03 11.50
N GLU A 220 -19.33 -15.10 12.10
CA GLU A 220 -18.06 -15.70 11.67
C GLU A 220 -18.09 -16.19 10.23
N LYS A 221 -19.26 -16.67 9.75
CA LYS A 221 -19.43 -17.10 8.36
C LYS A 221 -19.47 -15.91 7.40
N ILE A 222 -20.09 -14.79 7.81
CA ILE A 222 -20.05 -13.54 7.05
C ILE A 222 -18.62 -13.05 6.90
N LEU A 223 -17.83 -13.03 7.99
CA LEU A 223 -16.41 -12.70 7.94
C LEU A 223 -15.62 -13.69 7.07
N GLY A 224 -16.01 -14.96 7.04
CA GLY A 224 -15.46 -15.98 6.14
C GLY A 224 -15.65 -15.62 4.68
N VAL A 225 -16.85 -15.22 4.27
CA VAL A 225 -17.17 -14.77 2.91
C VAL A 225 -16.35 -13.54 2.53
N ILE A 226 -16.29 -12.54 3.41
CA ILE A 226 -15.49 -11.33 3.19
C ILE A 226 -14.02 -11.69 2.97
N LYS A 227 -13.49 -12.61 3.78
CA LYS A 227 -12.09 -13.05 3.68
C LYS A 227 -11.79 -13.74 2.35
N GLU A 228 -12.69 -14.56 1.85
CA GLU A 228 -12.52 -15.21 0.55
C GLU A 228 -12.59 -14.21 -0.61
N GLU A 229 -13.57 -13.31 -0.58
CA GLU A 229 -13.67 -12.23 -1.57
C GLU A 229 -12.41 -11.34 -1.61
N MET A 230 -11.87 -10.99 -0.43
CA MET A 230 -10.62 -10.23 -0.34
C MET A 230 -9.42 -11.00 -0.89
N ARG A 231 -9.35 -12.30 -0.65
CA ARG A 231 -8.29 -13.16 -1.20
C ARG A 231 -8.34 -13.25 -2.73
N GLU A 232 -9.53 -13.35 -3.29
CA GLU A 232 -9.71 -13.34 -4.75
C GLU A 232 -9.26 -12.00 -5.37
N ILE A 233 -9.64 -10.88 -4.76
CA ILE A 233 -9.22 -9.54 -5.19
C ILE A 233 -7.70 -9.41 -5.11
N SER A 234 -7.11 -9.83 -3.99
CA SER A 234 -5.66 -9.80 -3.81
C SER A 234 -4.93 -10.66 -4.84
N LYS A 235 -5.48 -11.82 -5.20
CA LYS A 235 -4.90 -12.70 -6.22
C LYS A 235 -4.97 -12.11 -7.63
N LYS A 236 -6.07 -11.41 -7.96
CA LYS A 236 -6.29 -10.83 -9.30
C LYS A 236 -5.57 -9.50 -9.51
N PHE A 237 -5.49 -8.67 -8.48
CA PHE A 237 -5.08 -7.27 -8.59
C PHE A 237 -3.93 -6.89 -7.66
N GLY A 238 -3.48 -7.81 -6.81
CA GLY A 238 -2.39 -7.55 -5.88
C GLY A 238 -1.07 -7.34 -6.61
N ASP A 239 -0.40 -6.23 -6.30
CA ASP A 239 0.94 -5.91 -6.75
C ASP A 239 1.91 -5.80 -5.57
N LYS A 240 3.20 -5.83 -5.88
CA LYS A 240 4.23 -5.72 -4.86
C LYS A 240 4.32 -4.29 -4.36
N ARG A 241 4.56 -4.12 -3.04
CA ARG A 241 4.85 -2.82 -2.46
C ARG A 241 6.09 -2.20 -3.12
N ARG A 242 5.98 -0.95 -3.59
CA ARG A 242 7.09 -0.24 -4.24
C ARG A 242 8.06 0.36 -3.22
N THR A 243 7.52 0.94 -2.14
CA THR A 243 8.33 1.56 -1.09
C THR A 243 8.81 0.48 -0.12
N GLU A 244 10.11 0.34 0.04
CA GLU A 244 10.70 -0.54 1.05
C GLU A 244 10.46 0.03 2.45
N ILE A 245 10.13 -0.85 3.41
CA ILE A 245 10.04 -0.49 4.81
C ILE A 245 11.35 -0.88 5.45
N SER A 246 12.18 0.10 5.80
CA SER A 246 13.37 -0.12 6.61
C SER A 246 13.08 0.12 8.08
N GLN A 247 13.92 -0.43 8.95
CA GLN A 247 13.92 -0.02 10.35
C GLN A 247 14.31 1.46 10.45
N VAL A 248 13.79 2.14 11.49
CA VAL A 248 14.11 3.54 11.72
C VAL A 248 15.63 3.63 11.93
N GLU A 249 16.34 4.10 10.90
CA GLU A 249 17.70 4.58 11.10
C GLU A 249 17.60 5.84 11.95
N LYS A 250 18.47 5.93 12.97
CA LYS A 250 18.60 7.13 13.80
C LYS A 250 18.74 8.37 12.91
N ASP A 251 18.30 9.51 13.39
CA ASP A 251 18.63 10.77 12.74
C ASP A 251 20.14 10.81 12.50
N LEU A 252 20.52 11.32 11.32
CA LEU A 252 21.92 11.44 10.94
C LEU A 252 22.66 12.27 12.01
N ASP A 253 23.53 11.62 12.77
CA ASP A 253 24.37 12.28 13.75
C ASP A 253 25.42 13.17 13.05
N VAL A 254 26.00 14.10 13.78
CA VAL A 254 27.04 15.01 13.25
C VAL A 254 28.22 14.19 12.73
N GLU A 255 28.51 13.06 13.36
CA GLU A 255 29.60 12.14 13.00
C GLU A 255 29.38 11.52 11.61
N ASP A 256 28.13 11.17 11.24
CA ASP A 256 27.77 10.64 9.92
C ASP A 256 27.99 11.62 8.75
N LEU A 257 28.20 12.89 9.07
CA LEU A 257 28.37 13.99 8.10
C LEU A 257 29.84 14.37 7.92
N ILE A 258 30.73 13.86 8.77
CA ILE A 258 32.16 14.17 8.79
C ILE A 258 32.89 12.99 8.16
N ALA A 259 33.84 13.28 7.26
CA ALA A 259 34.72 12.26 6.73
C ALA A 259 35.63 11.73 7.84
N ASP A 260 35.76 10.39 7.92
CA ASP A 260 36.74 9.77 8.78
C ASP A 260 38.10 9.91 8.10
N GLU A 261 38.91 10.82 8.61
CA GLU A 261 40.21 11.20 8.07
C GLU A 261 41.24 11.23 9.20
N ASP A 262 42.44 10.75 8.91
CA ASP A 262 43.59 10.89 9.83
C ASP A 262 43.90 12.34 10.07
N MET A 263 43.93 12.74 11.34
CA MET A 263 44.09 14.11 11.75
C MET A 263 45.35 14.27 12.66
N VAL A 264 46.13 15.28 12.38
CA VAL A 264 47.19 15.74 13.32
C VAL A 264 46.58 16.70 14.30
N VAL A 265 46.61 16.38 15.58
CA VAL A 265 46.17 17.26 16.68
C VAL A 265 47.39 17.95 17.28
N THR A 266 47.38 19.27 17.28
CA THR A 266 48.45 20.08 17.86
C THR A 266 47.92 20.79 19.09
N ILE A 267 48.54 20.60 20.26
CA ILE A 267 48.16 21.24 21.52
C ILE A 267 49.27 22.18 21.93
N THR A 268 48.95 23.38 22.32
CA THR A 268 49.88 24.38 22.85
C THR A 268 49.97 24.32 24.37
N HIS A 269 51.06 24.86 24.94
CA HIS A 269 51.25 24.97 26.39
C HIS A 269 50.13 25.77 27.10
N THR A 270 49.53 26.69 26.36
CA THR A 270 48.45 27.54 26.85
C THR A 270 47.07 26.90 26.70
N GLY A 271 46.98 25.60 26.27
CA GLY A 271 45.72 24.89 26.17
C GLY A 271 44.94 25.08 24.85
N TYR A 272 45.52 25.74 23.84
CA TYR A 272 44.89 25.82 22.52
C TYR A 272 45.08 24.53 21.76
N VAL A 273 44.01 24.00 21.17
CA VAL A 273 44.01 22.78 20.36
C VAL A 273 43.68 23.12 18.90
N LYS A 274 44.47 22.58 17.97
CA LYS A 274 44.21 22.70 16.53
C LYS A 274 44.27 21.33 15.89
N ARG A 275 43.30 21.03 15.04
CA ARG A 275 43.21 19.79 14.28
C ARG A 275 43.40 20.08 12.80
N ILE A 276 44.29 19.37 12.12
CA ILE A 276 44.59 19.53 10.70
C ILE A 276 44.63 18.13 10.04
N PRO A 277 43.99 17.88 8.89
CA PRO A 277 44.09 16.62 8.18
C PRO A 277 45.56 16.30 7.80
N VAL A 278 45.98 15.03 7.93
CA VAL A 278 47.30 14.57 7.52
C VAL A 278 47.61 14.92 6.04
N ALA A 279 46.58 14.88 5.19
CA ALA A 279 46.70 15.26 3.78
C ALA A 279 47.17 16.70 3.53
N ALA A 280 46.97 17.60 4.53
CA ALA A 280 47.47 18.99 4.45
C ALA A 280 49.03 19.06 4.59
N TYR A 281 49.63 18.03 5.17
CA TYR A 281 51.11 17.93 5.28
C TYR A 281 51.68 17.28 4.03
N ARG A 282 52.20 18.06 3.11
CA ARG A 282 52.86 17.57 1.89
C ARG A 282 54.21 16.99 2.22
N ALA A 283 54.52 15.78 1.69
CA ALA A 283 55.86 15.21 1.79
C ALA A 283 56.89 16.16 1.22
N GLN A 284 57.89 16.53 2.03
CA GLN A 284 58.94 17.47 1.64
C GLN A 284 60.18 16.73 1.18
N LYS A 285 60.83 17.21 0.12
CA LYS A 285 62.11 16.72 -0.35
C LYS A 285 63.24 17.39 0.45
N ARG A 286 64.46 16.84 0.34
CA ARG A 286 65.67 17.44 0.98
C ARG A 286 65.77 18.92 0.68
N GLY A 287 65.88 19.78 1.72
CA GLY A 287 65.95 21.24 1.57
C GLY A 287 64.61 21.98 1.67
N GLY A 288 63.49 21.31 1.92
CA GLY A 288 62.18 21.95 2.17
C GLY A 288 62.14 22.72 3.51
N LYS A 289 61.41 23.84 3.56
CA LYS A 289 61.32 24.71 4.78
C LYS A 289 60.38 24.17 5.89
N GLY A 290 59.85 22.98 5.75
CA GLY A 290 58.84 22.41 6.67
C GLY A 290 57.48 23.10 6.56
N VAL A 291 56.44 22.52 7.21
CA VAL A 291 55.10 23.11 7.30
C VAL A 291 54.91 23.51 8.74
N SER A 292 54.57 24.78 9.01
CA SER A 292 54.22 25.25 10.34
C SER A 292 52.82 24.76 10.67
N GLY A 293 52.68 23.90 11.68
CA GLY A 293 51.39 23.36 12.12
C GLY A 293 50.54 24.44 12.83
N VAL A 294 51.19 25.37 13.54
CA VAL A 294 50.54 26.45 14.29
C VAL A 294 51.39 27.71 14.24
N ASN A 295 50.79 28.81 13.78
CA ASN A 295 51.39 30.16 13.91
C ASN A 295 50.99 30.72 15.27
N LEU A 296 51.77 30.47 16.30
CA LEU A 296 51.60 31.00 17.63
C LEU A 296 52.84 31.79 18.03
N LYS A 297 52.59 32.86 18.77
CA LYS A 297 53.67 33.61 19.43
C LYS A 297 54.32 32.86 20.61
N ASP A 298 53.66 31.77 21.07
CA ASP A 298 54.07 30.97 22.21
C ASP A 298 54.43 29.53 21.79
N CYS A 299 55.36 28.89 22.50
CA CYS A 299 55.96 27.57 22.20
C CYS A 299 54.94 26.44 22.09
N LEU A 300 55.05 25.67 21.05
CA LEU A 300 54.34 24.43 20.86
C LEU A 300 54.93 23.35 21.77
N LEU A 301 54.14 22.74 22.62
CA LEU A 301 54.59 21.75 23.57
C LEU A 301 54.46 20.31 23.06
N TYR A 302 53.44 20.07 22.19
CA TYR A 302 53.09 18.71 21.88
C TYR A 302 52.38 18.58 20.54
N THR A 303 52.78 17.61 19.74
CA THR A 303 52.06 17.13 18.54
C THR A 303 51.85 15.66 18.69
N SER A 304 50.60 15.17 18.61
CA SER A 304 50.31 13.75 18.49
C SER A 304 49.61 13.46 17.18
N ASP A 305 49.91 12.32 16.59
CA ASP A 305 49.14 11.77 15.48
C ASP A 305 48.03 10.90 16.05
N ALA A 306 46.82 11.00 15.50
CA ALA A 306 45.70 10.20 15.94
C ALA A 306 45.90 8.68 15.72
N ALA A 307 46.92 8.29 14.95
CA ALA A 307 47.33 6.90 14.76
C ALA A 307 48.27 6.37 15.88
N ASP A 308 48.81 7.23 16.74
CA ASP A 308 49.78 6.85 17.77
C ASP A 308 49.15 6.74 19.18
N ASP A 309 47.90 6.35 19.27
CA ASP A 309 47.26 6.06 20.56
C ASP A 309 47.85 4.88 21.35
N LEU A 310 48.94 4.28 20.88
CA LEU A 310 49.62 3.17 21.55
C LEU A 310 50.83 3.62 22.39
N ILE A 311 51.23 4.88 22.32
CA ILE A 311 52.28 5.42 23.16
C ILE A 311 51.63 6.47 24.07
N GLY A 312 51.09 5.98 25.18
CA GLY A 312 50.48 6.85 26.19
C GLY A 312 51.44 7.93 26.64
N VAL A 313 51.11 9.16 26.27
CA VAL A 313 51.54 10.38 26.93
C VAL A 313 50.39 11.37 26.93
#